data_0280d3c69c319b39cfd2e1c61640689b
#
_entry.id   0280d3c69c319b39cfd2e1c61640689b
#
_cell.length_a   1.000
_cell.length_b   1.000
_cell.length_c   1.000
_cell.angle_alpha   90.00
_cell.angle_beta   90.00
_cell.angle_gamma   90.00
#
_symmetry.space_group_name_H-M   'P 1'
#
loop_
_entity.id
_entity.type
_entity.pdbx_description
1 polymer ?
#
loop_
_entity_poly.entity_id
_entity_poly.type
_entity_poly.pdbx_seq_one_letter_code
_entity_poly.pdbx_strand_id
1 'polypeptide(L)'
;DNHHLDKLNFRDKIMLIKKRNRTNKKINVEVDNIIQLKQIIDLKIDRILLDNFSPITLKKALKIIPNKIETEASGNITPKNILKYARTGVKRISLGYLTHSVKNFNFSLEF
;
A
#
# COMPACT_ATOMS: atom_id res chain seq x y z
N ASP A 1 -2.60 -14.06 -21.01
CA ASP A 1 -1.59 -13.45 -21.87
C ASP A 1 -1.19 -12.08 -21.34
N ASN A 2 0.11 -11.90 -21.16
CA ASN A 2 0.65 -10.68 -20.58
C ASN A 2 0.43 -9.46 -21.45
N HIS A 3 0.40 -9.63 -22.76
CA HIS A 3 0.16 -8.50 -23.67
C HIS A 3 -1.22 -7.89 -23.47
N HIS A 4 -2.19 -8.70 -23.16
CA HIS A 4 -3.54 -8.20 -22.91
C HIS A 4 -3.59 -7.38 -21.62
N LEU A 5 -2.93 -7.84 -20.57
CA LEU A 5 -2.88 -7.14 -19.29
C LEU A 5 -2.14 -5.81 -19.39
N ASP A 6 -1.09 -5.74 -20.21
CA ASP A 6 -0.29 -4.51 -20.34
C ASP A 6 -1.09 -3.35 -20.94
N LYS A 7 -2.15 -3.64 -21.68
CA LYS A 7 -2.99 -2.61 -22.29
C LYS A 7 -4.06 -2.04 -21.35
N LEU A 8 -4.25 -2.69 -20.19
CA LEU A 8 -5.25 -2.24 -19.23
C LEU A 8 -4.68 -1.14 -18.34
N ASN A 9 -5.53 -0.20 -17.94
CA ASN A 9 -5.13 0.77 -16.93
C ASN A 9 -5.09 0.10 -15.56
N PHE A 10 -4.60 0.83 -14.57
CA PHE A 10 -4.41 0.27 -13.22
C PHE A 10 -5.72 -0.25 -12.63
N ARG A 11 -6.79 0.53 -12.73
CA ARG A 11 -8.11 0.13 -12.22
C ARG A 11 -8.58 -1.18 -12.85
N ASP A 12 -8.48 -1.28 -14.16
CA ASP A 12 -8.95 -2.45 -14.89
C ASP A 12 -8.17 -3.70 -14.49
N LYS A 13 -6.87 -3.56 -14.27
CA LYS A 13 -6.05 -4.67 -13.79
C LYS A 13 -6.52 -5.18 -12.44
N ILE A 14 -6.80 -4.28 -11.51
CA ILE A 14 -7.27 -4.67 -10.18
C ILE A 14 -8.66 -5.30 -10.26
N MET A 15 -9.55 -4.73 -11.05
CA MET A 15 -10.89 -5.30 -11.25
C MET A 15 -10.82 -6.72 -11.81
N LEU A 16 -9.91 -6.95 -12.76
CA LEU A 16 -9.73 -8.28 -13.34
C LEU A 16 -9.23 -9.27 -12.30
N ILE A 17 -8.29 -8.89 -11.49
CA ILE A 17 -7.76 -9.73 -10.41
C ILE A 17 -8.88 -10.08 -9.43
N LYS A 18 -9.68 -9.10 -9.02
CA LYS A 18 -10.83 -9.33 -8.12
C LYS A 18 -11.81 -10.32 -8.72
N LYS A 19 -12.12 -10.16 -10.00
CA LYS A 19 -13.07 -11.04 -10.68
C LYS A 19 -12.58 -12.49 -10.73
N ARG A 20 -11.26 -12.68 -10.85
CA ARG A 20 -10.65 -14.02 -10.90
C ARG A 20 -10.37 -14.60 -9.52
N ASN A 21 -10.57 -13.83 -8.47
CA ASN A 21 -10.34 -14.29 -7.10
C ASN A 21 -11.52 -15.15 -6.64
N ARG A 22 -11.41 -16.44 -6.84
CA ARG A 22 -12.47 -17.41 -6.50
C ARG A 22 -12.33 -18.01 -5.10
N THR A 23 -11.25 -17.66 -4.39
CA THR A 23 -10.92 -18.30 -3.12
C THR A 23 -11.27 -17.43 -1.92
N ASN A 24 -11.88 -16.28 -2.13
CA ASN A 24 -12.19 -15.31 -1.07
C ASN A 24 -10.97 -14.89 -0.26
N LYS A 25 -9.78 -15.00 -0.85
CA LYS A 25 -8.57 -14.50 -0.21
C LYS A 25 -8.61 -12.99 -0.14
N LYS A 26 -7.97 -12.44 0.89
CA LYS A 26 -7.84 -11.01 1.02
C LYS A 26 -7.05 -10.42 -0.14
N ILE A 27 -7.48 -9.26 -0.57
CA ILE A 27 -6.85 -8.56 -1.68
C ILE A 27 -6.06 -7.38 -1.12
N ASN A 28 -4.76 -7.39 -1.34
CA ASN A 28 -3.85 -6.32 -0.96
C ASN A 28 -3.34 -5.66 -2.23
N VAL A 29 -3.43 -4.35 -2.30
CA VAL A 29 -3.00 -3.60 -3.48
C VAL A 29 -1.95 -2.58 -3.07
N GLU A 30 -0.84 -2.56 -3.78
CA GLU A 30 0.18 -1.55 -3.61
C GLU A 30 -0.07 -0.39 -4.56
N VAL A 31 0.01 0.83 -4.06
CA VAL A 31 -0.09 2.05 -4.86
C VAL A 31 1.16 2.89 -4.65
N ASP A 32 1.63 3.52 -5.71
CA ASP A 32 2.84 4.34 -5.68
C ASP A 32 2.54 5.83 -5.56
N ASN A 33 1.29 6.23 -5.79
CA ASN A 33 0.90 7.63 -5.77
C ASN A 33 -0.61 7.78 -5.58
N ILE A 34 -1.05 9.01 -5.36
CA ILE A 34 -2.46 9.31 -5.13
C ILE A 34 -3.31 9.07 -6.38
N ILE A 35 -2.74 9.23 -7.56
CA ILE A 35 -3.49 9.00 -8.80
C ILE A 35 -3.92 7.54 -8.88
N GLN A 36 -3.01 6.60 -8.62
CA GLN A 36 -3.35 5.19 -8.56
C GLN A 36 -4.37 4.89 -7.46
N LEU A 37 -4.17 5.49 -6.29
CA LEU A 37 -5.07 5.30 -5.17
C LEU A 37 -6.51 5.67 -5.54
N LYS A 38 -6.70 6.83 -6.18
CA LYS A 38 -8.03 7.30 -6.57
C LYS A 38 -8.70 6.38 -7.57
N GLN A 39 -7.94 5.64 -8.36
CA GLN A 39 -8.50 4.72 -9.33
C GLN A 39 -9.12 3.48 -8.71
N ILE A 40 -8.74 3.13 -7.49
CA ILE A 40 -9.14 1.85 -6.89
C ILE A 40 -9.85 1.99 -5.55
N ILE A 41 -9.97 3.20 -5.03
CA ILE A 41 -10.43 3.43 -3.66
C ILE A 41 -11.87 2.98 -3.42
N ASP A 42 -12.69 2.94 -4.46
CA ASP A 42 -14.09 2.49 -4.39
C ASP A 42 -14.25 0.99 -4.55
N LEU A 43 -13.17 0.28 -4.86
CA LEU A 43 -13.20 -1.17 -4.98
C LEU A 43 -13.10 -1.80 -3.60
N LYS A 44 -13.68 -2.99 -3.46
CA LYS A 44 -13.58 -3.73 -2.20
C LYS A 44 -12.19 -4.33 -2.09
N ILE A 45 -11.33 -3.65 -1.38
CA ILE A 45 -9.95 -4.05 -1.14
C ILE A 45 -9.76 -4.18 0.36
N ASP A 46 -9.02 -5.18 0.78
CA ASP A 46 -8.80 -5.45 2.21
C ASP A 46 -7.67 -4.59 2.76
N ARG A 47 -6.61 -4.41 1.99
CA ARG A 47 -5.46 -3.63 2.42
C ARG A 47 -4.85 -2.86 1.26
N ILE A 48 -4.46 -1.64 1.52
CA ILE A 48 -3.72 -0.82 0.58
C ILE A 48 -2.34 -0.55 1.16
N LEU A 49 -1.32 -0.87 0.37
CA LEU A 49 0.07 -0.56 0.69
C LEU A 49 0.44 0.73 -0.03
N LEU A 50 0.83 1.73 0.74
CA LEU A 50 1.20 3.04 0.22
C LEU A 50 2.72 3.10 0.19
N ASP A 51 3.28 2.91 -1.01
CA ASP A 51 4.72 2.78 -1.18
C ASP A 51 5.35 4.12 -1.56
N ASN A 52 6.42 4.47 -0.87
CA ASN A 52 7.19 5.69 -1.13
C ASN A 52 6.39 6.99 -1.04
N PHE A 53 5.36 7.03 -0.22
CA PHE A 53 4.63 8.27 0.06
C PHE A 53 5.41 9.11 1.07
N SER A 54 5.47 10.41 0.85
CA SER A 54 5.95 11.32 1.90
C SER A 54 4.93 11.39 3.04
N PRO A 55 5.32 11.79 4.24
CA PRO A 55 4.34 11.92 5.33
C PRO A 55 3.17 12.85 4.99
N ILE A 56 3.43 13.96 4.30
CA ILE A 56 2.38 14.90 3.90
C ILE A 56 1.41 14.25 2.92
N THR A 57 1.93 13.59 1.89
CA THR A 57 1.10 12.93 0.88
C THR A 57 0.37 11.75 1.48
N LEU A 58 1.01 11.00 2.37
CA LEU A 58 0.39 9.89 3.07
C LEU A 58 -0.82 10.37 3.87
N LYS A 59 -0.67 11.47 4.60
CA LYS A 59 -1.78 12.01 5.38
C LYS A 59 -2.95 12.40 4.48
N LYS A 60 -2.69 12.98 3.32
CA LYS A 60 -3.74 13.30 2.35
C LYS A 60 -4.41 12.04 1.83
N ALA A 61 -3.62 11.00 1.52
CA ALA A 61 -4.15 9.73 1.04
C ALA A 61 -5.07 9.08 2.06
N LEU A 62 -4.66 9.08 3.33
CA LEU A 62 -5.44 8.45 4.39
C LEU A 62 -6.80 9.10 4.61
N LYS A 63 -6.95 10.39 4.26
CA LYS A 63 -8.23 11.08 4.37
C LYS A 63 -9.27 10.56 3.39
N ILE A 64 -8.84 10.00 2.27
CA ILE A 64 -9.76 9.53 1.23
C ILE A 64 -9.94 8.01 1.27
N ILE A 65 -9.16 7.29 2.05
CA ILE A 65 -9.30 5.84 2.18
C ILE A 65 -10.35 5.51 3.24
N PRO A 66 -11.35 4.67 2.92
CA PRO A 66 -12.33 4.25 3.92
C PRO A 66 -11.68 3.58 5.13
N ASN A 67 -12.19 3.85 6.32
CA ASN A 67 -11.61 3.33 7.56
C ASN A 67 -11.58 1.81 7.66
N LYS A 68 -12.44 1.13 6.94
CA LYS A 68 -12.49 -0.33 6.94
C LYS A 68 -11.33 -0.98 6.20
N ILE A 69 -10.62 -0.21 5.36
CA ILE A 69 -9.48 -0.72 4.61
C ILE A 69 -8.23 -0.60 5.47
N GLU A 70 -7.50 -1.70 5.60
CA GLU A 70 -6.20 -1.69 6.27
C GLU A 70 -5.20 -0.90 5.45
N THR A 71 -4.39 -0.09 6.10
CA THR A 71 -3.39 0.73 5.42
C THR A 71 -2.00 0.43 5.96
N GLU A 72 -1.04 0.35 5.05
CA GLU A 72 0.35 0.11 5.41
C GLU A 72 1.24 1.05 4.61
N ALA A 73 2.13 1.75 5.29
CA ALA A 73 3.13 2.60 4.64
C ALA A 73 4.46 1.85 4.56
N SER A 74 5.13 1.98 3.44
CA SER A 74 6.42 1.36 3.20
C SER A 74 7.29 2.24 2.31
N GLY A 75 8.56 1.85 2.21
CA GLY A 75 9.52 2.55 1.36
C GLY A 75 10.10 3.79 2.02
N ASN A 76 11.41 3.84 2.07
CA ASN A 76 12.17 4.98 2.59
C ASN A 76 11.85 5.37 4.05
N ILE A 77 11.25 4.48 4.81
CA ILE A 77 10.97 4.71 6.23
C ILE A 77 12.11 4.14 7.04
N THR A 78 12.66 4.99 7.89
CA THR A 78 13.84 4.68 8.71
C THR A 78 13.55 5.05 10.15
N PRO A 79 14.39 4.61 11.11
CA PRO A 79 14.23 5.03 12.50
C PRO A 79 14.26 6.57 12.67
N LYS A 80 14.89 7.29 11.74
CA LYS A 80 14.96 8.76 11.82
C LYS A 80 13.65 9.45 11.46
N ASN A 81 12.86 8.87 10.56
CA ASN A 81 11.64 9.52 10.08
C ASN A 81 10.35 8.77 10.46
N ILE A 82 10.47 7.66 11.15
CA ILE A 82 9.31 6.81 11.47
C ILE A 82 8.22 7.55 12.23
N LEU A 83 8.58 8.47 13.12
CA LEU A 83 7.57 9.21 13.89
C LEU A 83 6.70 10.08 13.01
N LYS A 84 7.28 10.65 11.94
CA LYS A 84 6.50 11.45 11.00
C LYS A 84 5.44 10.60 10.30
N TYR A 85 5.78 9.35 9.98
CA TYR A 85 4.84 8.40 9.38
C TYR A 85 3.80 7.93 10.40
N ALA A 86 4.22 7.64 11.61
CA ALA A 86 3.30 7.21 12.66
C ALA A 86 2.22 8.26 12.95
N ARG A 87 2.58 9.53 12.86
CA ARG A 87 1.64 10.64 13.13
C ARG A 87 0.62 10.86 12.02
N THR A 88 0.77 10.19 10.88
CA THR A 88 -0.18 10.34 9.77
C THR A 88 -1.51 9.65 10.01
N GLY A 89 -1.54 8.68 10.91
CA GLY A 89 -2.72 7.86 11.15
C GLY A 89 -2.72 6.54 10.37
N VAL A 90 -1.64 6.23 9.66
CA VAL A 90 -1.51 4.94 8.98
C VAL A 90 -1.55 3.82 10.01
N LYS A 91 -2.19 2.70 9.67
CA LYS A 91 -2.39 1.60 10.62
C LYS A 91 -1.15 0.75 10.81
N ARG A 92 -0.31 0.63 9.77
CA ARG A 92 0.92 -0.16 9.82
C ARG A 92 2.05 0.54 9.10
N ILE A 93 3.25 0.30 9.56
CA ILE A 93 4.47 0.78 8.91
C ILE A 93 5.40 -0.42 8.76
N SER A 94 5.89 -0.62 7.53
CA SER A 94 6.92 -1.63 7.27
C SER A 94 8.27 -0.95 7.20
N LEU A 95 9.18 -1.38 8.04
CA LEU A 95 10.58 -0.95 7.98
C LEU A 95 11.39 -2.04 7.30
N GLY A 96 12.03 -1.67 6.20
CA GLY A 96 12.93 -2.58 5.53
C GLY A 96 14.28 -1.93 5.42
N TYR A 97 15.32 -2.57 5.96
CA TYR A 97 16.66 -2.12 5.77
C TYR A 97 17.63 -3.30 5.83
N LEU A 98 18.79 -3.08 5.22
CA LEU A 98 19.84 -4.07 5.18
C LEU A 98 20.80 -3.86 6.33
N THR A 99 21.13 -4.96 7.00
CA THR A 99 22.27 -4.96 7.90
C THR A 99 23.41 -5.69 7.19
N HIS A 100 24.62 -5.21 7.36
CA HIS A 100 25.76 -5.78 6.64
C HIS A 100 26.09 -7.19 7.07
N SER A 101 25.67 -7.58 8.24
CA SER A 101 26.04 -8.88 8.82
C SER A 101 25.01 -9.96 8.56
N VAL A 102 23.81 -9.60 8.08
CA VAL A 102 22.70 -10.54 8.04
C VAL A 102 21.82 -10.26 6.82
N LYS A 103 20.78 -11.06 6.69
CA LYS A 103 19.75 -10.94 5.69
C LYS A 103 18.97 -9.64 5.82
N ASN A 104 18.23 -9.32 4.78
CA ASN A 104 17.24 -8.26 4.86
C ASN A 104 16.33 -8.47 6.05
N PHE A 105 16.10 -7.42 6.78
CA PHE A 105 15.27 -7.47 7.95
C PHE A 105 14.07 -6.54 7.76
N ASN A 106 12.89 -7.13 7.79
CA ASN A 106 11.63 -6.38 7.65
C ASN A 106 10.76 -6.67 8.87
N PHE A 107 10.17 -5.61 9.41
CA PHE A 107 9.15 -5.77 10.43
C PHE A 107 8.08 -4.70 10.28
N SER A 108 6.91 -4.99 10.82
CA SER A 108 5.78 -4.07 10.76
C SER A 108 5.41 -3.62 12.17
N LEU A 109 5.02 -2.36 12.28
CA LEU A 109 4.48 -1.79 13.51
C LEU A 109 2.99 -1.49 13.30
N GLU A 110 2.18 -1.90 14.25
CA GLU A 110 0.76 -1.61 14.27
C GLU A 110 0.47 -0.53 15.29
N PHE A 111 -0.39 0.40 14.91
CA PHE A 111 -0.78 1.50 15.77
C PHE A 111 -2.24 1.45 16.13
#